data_6e68a57963cdd39121fc22a8bf273bef
#
_entry.id   6e68a57963cdd39121fc22a8bf273bef
#
_cell.length_a   1.000
_cell.length_b   1.000
_cell.length_c   1.000
_cell.angle_alpha   90.00
_cell.angle_beta   90.00
_cell.angle_gamma   90.00
#
_symmetry.space_group_name_H-M   'P 1'
#
loop_
_entity.id
_entity.type
_entity.pdbx_description
1 polymer ?
#
loop_
_entity_poly.entity_id
_entity_poly.type
_entity_poly.pdbx_seq_one_letter_code
_entity_poly.pdbx_strand_id
1 'polypeptide(L)'
;RLEATNVCVASCLFCSFARLKPGDADAYTMTLEQAWEKLRQRREQPLTEVHIVNGLHPDLPFSYYTELLRGFKRIRPDVHLKCFTAVEIAFFADLYHMTDENVLWELMQAGLGSLPGGGAEIFAERVRRKISHDKCGTDRYLAIHRTAHRLGLRSNVTMLYGHIETLEERVDHMLRARTLQDETGGFQAFIPLAFHPENNQMRKLPAPTAADTLRVHAVARLMLDNIEHVKAFWIATGIEVAQTALWFGADDLDGTVQEEKIYHMAGASTPESMTTADISHLIRAAQRQPIERDTLYKVVSESA
;
A
#
# COMPACT_ATOMS: atom_id res chain seq x y z
N ARG A 1 -1.24 10.01 -4.34
CA ARG A 1 -1.69 8.67 -4.74
C ARG A 1 -2.50 8.76 -6.02
N LEU A 2 -2.62 7.67 -6.74
CA LEU A 2 -3.45 7.54 -7.92
C LEU A 2 -4.11 6.17 -7.96
N GLU A 3 -5.41 6.14 -8.00
CA GLU A 3 -6.20 4.97 -8.34
C GLU A 3 -6.81 5.22 -9.73
N ALA A 4 -6.21 4.64 -10.77
CA ALA A 4 -6.64 4.89 -12.16
C ALA A 4 -7.97 4.21 -12.49
N THR A 5 -8.36 3.17 -11.76
CA THR A 5 -9.66 2.51 -11.88
C THR A 5 -10.09 1.90 -10.55
N ASN A 6 -11.39 1.95 -10.26
CA ASN A 6 -12.00 1.21 -9.16
C ASN A 6 -12.79 -0.03 -9.65
N VAL A 7 -12.86 -0.27 -10.96
CA VAL A 7 -13.44 -1.51 -11.50
C VAL A 7 -12.53 -2.68 -11.11
N CYS A 8 -13.13 -3.69 -10.44
CA CYS A 8 -12.37 -4.80 -9.85
C CYS A 8 -13.16 -6.10 -9.90
N VAL A 9 -12.57 -7.16 -10.43
CA VAL A 9 -13.19 -8.50 -10.42
C VAL A 9 -13.19 -9.14 -9.03
N ALA A 10 -12.38 -8.65 -8.08
CA ALA A 10 -12.31 -9.21 -6.74
C ALA A 10 -13.38 -8.59 -5.83
N SER A 11 -14.16 -9.46 -5.19
CA SER A 11 -15.29 -9.11 -4.31
C SER A 11 -14.91 -9.11 -2.83
N CYS A 12 -13.77 -8.51 -2.48
CA CYS A 12 -13.27 -8.48 -1.10
C CYS A 12 -14.28 -7.86 -0.12
N LEU A 13 -14.61 -8.58 0.95
CA LEU A 13 -15.67 -8.18 1.88
C LEU A 13 -15.40 -6.86 2.62
N PHE A 14 -14.12 -6.51 2.81
CA PHE A 14 -13.69 -5.29 3.50
C PHE A 14 -13.50 -4.09 2.58
N CYS A 15 -13.61 -4.27 1.25
CA CYS A 15 -13.27 -3.23 0.29
C CYS A 15 -14.48 -2.33 -0.01
N SER A 16 -14.36 -1.05 0.32
CA SER A 16 -15.35 -0.01 0.00
C SER A 16 -15.09 0.66 -1.35
N PHE A 17 -13.89 0.48 -1.88
CA PHE A 17 -13.42 1.12 -3.12
C PHE A 17 -13.86 0.40 -4.39
N ALA A 18 -13.84 -0.94 -4.40
CA ALA A 18 -14.10 -1.74 -5.58
C ALA A 18 -15.51 -1.58 -6.13
N ARG A 19 -15.64 -1.52 -7.46
CA ARG A 19 -16.88 -1.67 -8.21
C ARG A 19 -16.75 -2.89 -9.10
N LEU A 20 -17.69 -3.83 -8.96
CA LEU A 20 -17.58 -5.16 -9.58
C LEU A 20 -17.84 -5.13 -11.08
N LYS A 21 -18.50 -4.08 -11.58
CA LYS A 21 -18.81 -3.91 -12.99
C LYS A 21 -18.55 -2.47 -13.44
N PRO A 22 -18.15 -2.25 -14.71
CA PRO A 22 -17.97 -0.91 -15.24
C PRO A 22 -19.25 -0.04 -15.21
N GLY A 23 -20.43 -0.66 -15.17
CA GLY A 23 -21.72 0.05 -15.10
C GLY A 23 -22.24 0.29 -13.68
N ASP A 24 -21.51 -0.09 -12.64
CA ASP A 24 -21.91 0.18 -11.26
C ASP A 24 -21.86 1.69 -10.97
N ALA A 25 -22.69 2.15 -10.04
CA ALA A 25 -22.63 3.54 -9.59
C ALA A 25 -21.23 3.89 -9.11
N ASP A 26 -20.74 5.06 -9.50
CA ASP A 26 -19.40 5.56 -9.18
C ASP A 26 -18.23 4.70 -9.71
N ALA A 27 -18.49 3.74 -10.61
CA ALA A 27 -17.43 3.05 -11.31
C ALA A 27 -16.72 4.00 -12.27
N TYR A 28 -15.38 3.95 -12.26
CA TYR A 28 -14.58 4.74 -13.19
C TYR A 28 -13.33 4.01 -13.65
N THR A 29 -12.89 4.39 -14.84
CA THR A 29 -11.57 4.04 -15.38
C THR A 29 -11.03 5.27 -16.10
N MET A 30 -9.91 5.78 -15.67
CA MET A 30 -9.27 6.94 -16.29
C MET A 30 -8.66 6.55 -17.64
N THR A 31 -8.76 7.42 -18.61
CA THR A 31 -7.89 7.35 -19.78
C THR A 31 -6.44 7.66 -19.38
N LEU A 32 -5.47 7.23 -20.18
CA LEU A 32 -4.07 7.58 -19.96
C LEU A 32 -3.87 9.10 -19.83
N GLU A 33 -4.53 9.87 -20.69
CA GLU A 33 -4.45 11.33 -20.67
C GLU A 33 -4.99 11.93 -19.36
N GLN A 34 -6.11 11.44 -18.86
CA GLN A 34 -6.66 11.87 -17.57
C GLN A 34 -5.69 11.57 -16.40
N ALA A 35 -5.07 10.40 -16.40
CA ALA A 35 -4.10 10.04 -15.38
C ALA A 35 -2.83 10.90 -15.47
N TRP A 36 -2.30 11.12 -16.67
CA TRP A 36 -1.12 11.96 -16.89
C TRP A 36 -1.38 13.42 -16.54
N GLU A 37 -2.58 13.94 -16.81
CA GLU A 37 -2.96 15.30 -16.48
C GLU A 37 -2.90 15.57 -14.97
N LYS A 38 -3.27 14.59 -14.14
CA LYS A 38 -3.13 14.70 -12.68
C LYS A 38 -1.69 14.97 -12.25
N LEU A 39 -0.71 14.35 -12.90
CA LEU A 39 0.70 14.59 -12.60
C LEU A 39 1.19 15.91 -13.19
N ARG A 40 0.73 16.31 -14.39
CA ARG A 40 1.09 17.61 -14.99
C ARG A 40 0.65 18.78 -14.10
N GLN A 41 -0.56 18.71 -13.53
CA GLN A 41 -1.08 19.73 -12.61
C GLN A 41 -0.24 19.88 -11.34
N ARG A 42 0.57 18.86 -11.02
CA ARG A 42 1.46 18.83 -9.85
C ARG A 42 2.94 18.87 -10.22
N ARG A 43 3.26 19.23 -11.46
CA ARG A 43 4.63 19.15 -11.98
C ARG A 43 5.63 19.93 -11.14
N GLU A 44 5.23 21.10 -10.63
CA GLU A 44 6.08 22.00 -9.86
C GLU A 44 6.07 21.68 -8.34
N GLN A 45 5.27 20.70 -7.90
CA GLN A 45 5.26 20.31 -6.51
C GLN A 45 6.47 19.40 -6.17
N PRO A 46 7.01 19.46 -4.95
CA PRO A 46 8.13 18.62 -4.52
C PRO A 46 7.69 17.17 -4.28
N LEU A 47 7.25 16.48 -5.33
CA LEU A 47 6.81 15.09 -5.27
C LEU A 47 8.02 14.15 -5.38
N THR A 48 8.15 13.23 -4.44
CA THR A 48 9.15 12.15 -4.49
C THR A 48 8.57 10.86 -5.07
N GLU A 49 7.25 10.65 -4.95
CA GLU A 49 6.59 9.38 -5.30
C GLU A 49 5.24 9.58 -5.99
N VAL A 50 4.95 8.74 -6.98
CA VAL A 50 3.59 8.43 -7.41
C VAL A 50 3.29 7.00 -6.97
N HIS A 51 2.29 6.85 -6.10
CA HIS A 51 1.82 5.57 -5.60
C HIS A 51 0.54 5.15 -6.35
N ILE A 52 0.59 4.01 -7.05
CA ILE A 52 -0.53 3.53 -7.87
C ILE A 52 -0.99 2.16 -7.37
N VAL A 53 -2.28 2.08 -7.00
CA VAL A 53 -2.98 0.83 -6.66
C VAL A 53 -4.36 0.91 -7.31
N ASN A 54 -4.76 -0.13 -8.04
CA ASN A 54 -5.99 -0.13 -8.81
C ASN A 54 -6.94 -1.28 -8.43
N GLY A 55 -8.19 -1.17 -8.88
CA GLY A 55 -9.04 -2.34 -9.06
C GLY A 55 -8.46 -3.28 -10.13
N LEU A 56 -8.76 -4.58 -10.00
CA LEU A 56 -8.36 -5.61 -10.97
C LEU A 56 -9.32 -5.56 -12.17
N HIS A 57 -9.01 -4.71 -13.13
CA HIS A 57 -9.89 -4.44 -14.27
C HIS A 57 -9.77 -5.54 -15.35
N PRO A 58 -10.87 -6.23 -15.73
CA PRO A 58 -10.80 -7.37 -16.63
C PRO A 58 -10.50 -7.02 -18.10
N ASP A 59 -10.84 -5.80 -18.54
CA ASP A 59 -10.89 -5.48 -19.96
C ASP A 59 -9.77 -4.51 -20.42
N LEU A 60 -8.99 -3.93 -19.49
CA LEU A 60 -7.88 -3.06 -19.87
C LEU A 60 -6.73 -3.90 -20.46
N PRO A 61 -6.12 -3.52 -21.58
CA PRO A 61 -4.96 -4.24 -22.10
C PRO A 61 -3.71 -4.00 -21.24
N PHE A 62 -2.77 -4.93 -21.21
CA PHE A 62 -1.52 -4.79 -20.45
C PHE A 62 -0.73 -3.52 -20.85
N SER A 63 -0.81 -3.14 -22.12
CA SER A 63 -0.22 -1.91 -22.63
C SER A 63 -0.73 -0.65 -21.94
N TYR A 64 -1.96 -0.64 -21.40
CA TYR A 64 -2.46 0.48 -20.62
C TYR A 64 -1.57 0.74 -19.39
N TYR A 65 -1.18 -0.30 -18.66
CA TYR A 65 -0.37 -0.18 -17.45
C TYR A 65 1.07 0.22 -17.76
N THR A 66 1.67 -0.33 -18.82
CA THR A 66 3.03 0.05 -19.23
C THR A 66 3.09 1.47 -19.76
N GLU A 67 2.10 1.90 -20.57
CA GLU A 67 2.04 3.29 -21.09
C GLU A 67 1.74 4.30 -19.97
N LEU A 68 0.93 3.91 -18.97
CA LEU A 68 0.70 4.74 -17.79
C LEU A 68 2.03 5.12 -17.11
N LEU A 69 2.88 4.13 -16.84
CA LEU A 69 4.20 4.36 -16.23
C LEU A 69 5.13 5.17 -17.14
N ARG A 70 5.23 4.80 -18.42
CA ARG A 70 6.06 5.53 -19.39
C ARG A 70 5.66 6.99 -19.49
N GLY A 71 4.36 7.28 -19.49
CA GLY A 71 3.84 8.65 -19.51
C GLY A 71 4.23 9.45 -18.26
N PHE A 72 4.14 8.85 -17.09
CA PHE A 72 4.61 9.50 -15.85
C PHE A 72 6.10 9.79 -15.90
N LYS A 73 6.91 8.84 -16.37
CA LYS A 73 8.36 9.05 -16.53
C LYS A 73 8.71 10.10 -17.58
N ARG A 74 7.91 10.29 -18.64
CA ARG A 74 8.08 11.41 -19.58
C ARG A 74 7.78 12.78 -18.95
N ILE A 75 6.77 12.85 -18.06
CA ILE A 75 6.36 14.10 -17.39
C ILE A 75 7.32 14.47 -16.26
N ARG A 76 7.67 13.51 -15.41
CA ARG A 76 8.54 13.65 -14.23
C ARG A 76 9.53 12.47 -14.19
N PRO A 77 10.68 12.57 -14.91
CA PRO A 77 11.68 11.50 -14.92
C PRO A 77 12.26 11.17 -13.54
N ASP A 78 12.29 12.15 -12.66
CA ASP A 78 12.81 12.09 -11.29
C ASP A 78 11.87 11.38 -10.31
N VAL A 79 10.56 11.39 -10.53
CA VAL A 79 9.60 10.84 -9.59
C VAL A 79 9.68 9.31 -9.52
N HIS A 80 9.66 8.77 -8.30
CA HIS A 80 9.64 7.32 -8.09
C HIS A 80 8.24 6.76 -8.32
N LEU A 81 8.14 5.66 -9.06
CA LEU A 81 6.86 4.98 -9.33
C LEU A 81 6.76 3.73 -8.43
N LYS A 82 5.99 3.83 -7.34
CA LYS A 82 5.61 2.71 -6.48
C LYS A 82 4.24 2.21 -6.92
N CYS A 83 4.21 1.16 -7.71
CA CYS A 83 3.00 0.78 -8.43
C CYS A 83 2.75 -0.71 -8.39
N PHE A 84 1.45 -1.05 -8.45
CA PHE A 84 0.93 -2.40 -8.60
C PHE A 84 1.32 -3.36 -7.49
N THR A 85 0.35 -3.77 -6.72
CA THR A 85 0.51 -4.76 -5.66
C THR A 85 0.86 -6.13 -6.22
N ALA A 86 1.38 -7.03 -5.39
CA ALA A 86 1.60 -8.42 -5.81
C ALA A 86 0.31 -9.11 -6.30
N VAL A 87 -0.86 -8.67 -5.81
CA VAL A 87 -2.17 -9.15 -6.29
C VAL A 87 -2.44 -8.67 -7.72
N GLU A 88 -2.11 -7.40 -8.05
CA GLU A 88 -2.22 -6.89 -9.42
C GLU A 88 -1.24 -7.61 -10.34
N ILE A 89 0.00 -7.86 -9.90
CA ILE A 89 0.99 -8.63 -10.69
C ILE A 89 0.46 -10.04 -11.00
N ALA A 90 -0.05 -10.76 -10.00
CA ALA A 90 -0.66 -12.08 -10.19
C ALA A 90 -1.83 -12.03 -11.18
N PHE A 91 -2.69 -11.04 -11.04
CA PHE A 91 -3.84 -10.83 -11.92
C PHE A 91 -3.40 -10.55 -13.37
N PHE A 92 -2.40 -9.71 -13.58
CA PHE A 92 -1.85 -9.44 -14.91
C PHE A 92 -1.24 -10.70 -15.53
N ALA A 93 -0.48 -11.47 -14.75
CA ALA A 93 0.12 -12.71 -15.21
C ALA A 93 -0.95 -13.71 -15.72
N ASP A 94 -2.03 -13.87 -14.94
CA ASP A 94 -3.13 -14.76 -15.29
C ASP A 94 -3.93 -14.24 -16.50
N LEU A 95 -4.28 -12.95 -16.51
CA LEU A 95 -5.12 -12.35 -17.55
C LEU A 95 -4.42 -12.30 -18.92
N TYR A 96 -3.12 -12.01 -18.93
CA TYR A 96 -2.35 -11.86 -20.18
C TYR A 96 -1.47 -13.06 -20.50
N HIS A 97 -1.64 -14.19 -19.78
CA HIS A 97 -0.89 -15.44 -19.99
C HIS A 97 0.64 -15.24 -19.93
N MET A 98 1.10 -14.46 -18.96
CA MET A 98 2.50 -14.19 -18.69
C MET A 98 2.95 -14.89 -17.39
N THR A 99 4.26 -14.99 -17.18
CA THR A 99 4.78 -15.32 -15.85
C THR A 99 4.80 -14.07 -14.96
N ASP A 100 4.72 -14.24 -13.64
CA ASP A 100 4.85 -13.13 -12.68
C ASP A 100 6.17 -12.35 -12.90
N GLU A 101 7.25 -13.05 -13.23
CA GLU A 101 8.57 -12.46 -13.52
C GLU A 101 8.56 -11.61 -14.81
N ASN A 102 7.93 -12.09 -15.89
CA ASN A 102 7.81 -11.33 -17.13
C ASN A 102 6.95 -10.07 -16.93
N VAL A 103 5.85 -10.16 -16.16
CA VAL A 103 5.05 -8.98 -15.81
C VAL A 103 5.90 -7.94 -15.07
N LEU A 104 6.64 -8.36 -14.04
CA LEU A 104 7.53 -7.47 -13.30
C LEU A 104 8.58 -6.84 -14.21
N TRP A 105 9.22 -7.65 -15.07
CA TRP A 105 10.26 -7.17 -15.98
C TRP A 105 9.73 -6.11 -16.96
N GLU A 106 8.60 -6.35 -17.61
CA GLU A 106 7.96 -5.41 -18.54
C GLU A 106 7.58 -4.09 -17.84
N LEU A 107 7.04 -4.17 -16.62
CA LEU A 107 6.71 -2.98 -15.84
C LEU A 107 7.97 -2.21 -15.42
N MET A 108 9.06 -2.90 -15.09
CA MET A 108 10.37 -2.26 -14.81
C MET A 108 10.90 -1.52 -16.05
N GLN A 109 10.79 -2.11 -17.23
CA GLN A 109 11.16 -1.44 -18.50
C GLN A 109 10.28 -0.21 -18.78
N ALA A 110 9.06 -0.17 -18.22
CA ALA A 110 8.16 0.95 -18.31
C ALA A 110 8.39 2.03 -17.23
N GLY A 111 9.24 1.73 -16.22
CA GLY A 111 9.59 2.69 -15.16
C GLY A 111 9.11 2.33 -13.76
N LEU A 112 8.63 1.11 -13.52
CA LEU A 112 8.31 0.63 -12.16
C LEU A 112 9.57 0.69 -11.29
N GLY A 113 9.47 1.33 -10.12
CA GLY A 113 10.58 1.51 -9.20
C GLY A 113 10.50 0.63 -7.94
N SER A 114 9.30 0.37 -7.43
CA SER A 114 9.07 -0.50 -6.27
C SER A 114 7.62 -0.97 -6.21
N LEU A 115 7.35 -2.00 -5.39
CA LEU A 115 5.99 -2.50 -5.16
C LEU A 115 5.43 -2.01 -3.83
N PRO A 116 4.14 -1.60 -3.78
CA PRO A 116 3.43 -1.42 -2.52
C PRO A 116 3.15 -2.77 -1.84
N GLY A 117 2.82 -2.73 -0.55
CA GLY A 117 2.56 -3.96 0.23
C GLY A 117 1.10 -4.43 0.23
N GLY A 118 0.19 -3.67 -0.39
CA GLY A 118 -1.25 -3.99 -0.38
C GLY A 118 -1.57 -5.38 -0.92
N GLY A 119 -2.72 -5.92 -0.54
CA GLY A 119 -3.16 -7.26 -0.97
C GLY A 119 -2.67 -8.40 -0.08
N ALA A 120 -1.76 -8.15 0.87
CA ALA A 120 -1.35 -9.13 1.87
C ALA A 120 -2.50 -9.54 2.79
N GLU A 121 -3.30 -8.60 3.20
CA GLU A 121 -4.38 -8.71 4.19
C GLU A 121 -3.92 -9.43 5.46
N ILE A 122 -4.28 -10.70 5.61
CA ILE A 122 -3.72 -11.67 6.57
C ILE A 122 -3.30 -12.93 5.80
N PHE A 123 -2.13 -13.48 6.12
CA PHE A 123 -1.61 -14.67 5.41
C PHE A 123 -2.31 -15.97 5.81
N ALA A 124 -3.05 -16.00 6.92
CA ALA A 124 -3.83 -17.15 7.32
C ALA A 124 -4.90 -17.48 6.28
N GLU A 125 -4.83 -18.67 5.69
CA GLU A 125 -5.69 -19.10 4.59
C GLU A 125 -7.18 -19.10 4.98
N ARG A 126 -7.50 -19.43 6.24
CA ARG A 126 -8.85 -19.33 6.80
C ARG A 126 -9.45 -17.94 6.62
N VAL A 127 -8.66 -16.91 6.88
CA VAL A 127 -9.08 -15.51 6.77
C VAL A 127 -9.17 -15.10 5.30
N ARG A 128 -8.11 -15.36 4.52
CA ARG A 128 -8.06 -14.99 3.10
C ARG A 128 -9.25 -15.52 2.30
N ARG A 129 -9.55 -16.81 2.44
CA ARG A 129 -10.70 -17.44 1.77
C ARG A 129 -12.03 -16.79 2.12
N LYS A 130 -12.14 -16.23 3.33
CA LYS A 130 -13.38 -15.59 3.77
C LYS A 130 -13.50 -14.15 3.29
N ILE A 131 -12.43 -13.36 3.33
CA ILE A 131 -12.51 -11.90 3.10
C ILE A 131 -12.03 -11.47 1.72
N SER A 132 -11.24 -12.28 1.01
CA SER A 132 -10.58 -11.92 -0.26
C SER A 132 -10.29 -13.13 -1.15
N HIS A 133 -11.27 -14.03 -1.29
CA HIS A 133 -11.12 -15.32 -1.99
C HIS A 133 -10.73 -15.21 -3.48
N ASP A 134 -11.03 -14.08 -4.12
CA ASP A 134 -10.69 -13.81 -5.52
C ASP A 134 -9.25 -13.35 -5.74
N LYS A 135 -8.50 -13.09 -4.66
CA LYS A 135 -7.09 -12.70 -4.74
C LYS A 135 -6.18 -13.92 -4.76
N CYS A 136 -4.97 -13.77 -5.29
CA CYS A 136 -3.96 -14.81 -5.20
C CYS A 136 -3.71 -15.24 -3.74
N GLY A 137 -3.39 -16.51 -3.54
CA GLY A 137 -3.06 -17.06 -2.22
C GLY A 137 -1.76 -16.48 -1.65
N THR A 138 -1.53 -16.75 -0.36
CA THR A 138 -0.37 -16.26 0.39
C THR A 138 0.95 -16.66 -0.26
N ASP A 139 1.09 -17.92 -0.67
CA ASP A 139 2.35 -18.42 -1.22
C ASP A 139 2.72 -17.70 -2.52
N ARG A 140 1.74 -17.43 -3.40
CA ARG A 140 1.98 -16.67 -4.64
C ARG A 140 2.28 -15.20 -4.34
N TYR A 141 1.58 -14.58 -3.38
CA TYR A 141 1.88 -13.21 -2.94
C TYR A 141 3.35 -13.10 -2.50
N LEU A 142 3.81 -14.00 -1.62
CA LEU A 142 5.20 -14.03 -1.14
C LEU A 142 6.19 -14.36 -2.26
N ALA A 143 5.85 -15.28 -3.17
CA ALA A 143 6.69 -15.63 -4.31
C ALA A 143 6.88 -14.45 -5.28
N ILE A 144 5.86 -13.62 -5.51
CA ILE A 144 5.98 -12.40 -6.33
C ILE A 144 6.91 -11.38 -5.67
N HIS A 145 6.80 -11.16 -4.36
CA HIS A 145 7.74 -10.30 -3.65
C HIS A 145 9.17 -10.84 -3.71
N ARG A 146 9.36 -12.14 -3.52
CA ARG A 146 10.67 -12.81 -3.68
C ARG A 146 11.27 -12.56 -5.07
N THR A 147 10.46 -12.71 -6.11
CA THR A 147 10.88 -12.48 -7.50
C THR A 147 11.21 -11.00 -7.73
N ALA A 148 10.38 -10.09 -7.26
CA ALA A 148 10.64 -8.65 -7.33
C ALA A 148 11.97 -8.27 -6.65
N HIS A 149 12.23 -8.81 -5.45
CA HIS A 149 13.49 -8.58 -4.72
C HIS A 149 14.70 -9.11 -5.48
N ARG A 150 14.61 -10.30 -6.08
CA ARG A 150 15.70 -10.86 -6.94
C ARG A 150 15.98 -10.00 -8.18
N LEU A 151 14.94 -9.36 -8.72
CA LEU A 151 15.06 -8.41 -9.83
C LEU A 151 15.60 -7.03 -9.40
N GLY A 152 15.87 -6.84 -8.11
CA GLY A 152 16.40 -5.58 -7.55
C GLY A 152 15.34 -4.56 -7.14
N LEU A 153 14.05 -4.87 -7.24
CA LEU A 153 12.98 -4.03 -6.72
C LEU A 153 12.91 -4.11 -5.20
N ARG A 154 12.65 -3.00 -4.56
CA ARG A 154 12.24 -2.96 -3.15
C ARG A 154 10.72 -3.02 -3.06
N SER A 155 10.20 -3.42 -1.89
CA SER A 155 8.77 -3.42 -1.63
C SER A 155 8.43 -3.16 -0.17
N ASN A 156 7.15 -3.00 0.12
CA ASN A 156 6.62 -3.01 1.48
C ASN A 156 5.80 -4.29 1.70
N VAL A 157 5.50 -4.60 2.95
CA VAL A 157 4.51 -5.61 3.32
C VAL A 157 3.49 -5.00 4.28
N THR A 158 2.20 -5.25 4.05
CA THR A 158 1.10 -4.75 4.88
C THR A 158 0.46 -5.88 5.67
N MET A 159 -0.25 -5.53 6.74
CA MET A 159 -1.14 -6.44 7.46
C MET A 159 -2.45 -5.71 7.77
N LEU A 160 -3.57 -6.18 7.24
CA LEU A 160 -4.90 -5.69 7.61
C LEU A 160 -5.33 -6.38 8.90
N TYR A 161 -5.53 -5.62 9.98
CA TYR A 161 -5.85 -6.16 11.30
C TYR A 161 -7.13 -5.54 11.90
N GLY A 162 -7.70 -6.23 12.88
CA GLY A 162 -8.85 -5.76 13.64
C GLY A 162 -10.20 -6.18 13.05
N HIS A 163 -10.24 -7.29 12.30
CA HIS A 163 -11.48 -7.84 11.72
C HIS A 163 -11.82 -9.23 12.27
N ILE A 164 -11.51 -10.33 11.55
CA ILE A 164 -11.89 -11.70 11.94
C ILE A 164 -10.68 -12.60 12.25
N GLU A 165 -9.49 -12.06 12.10
CA GLU A 165 -8.24 -12.76 12.41
C GLU A 165 -8.04 -12.91 13.91
N THR A 166 -7.27 -13.92 14.32
CA THR A 166 -6.82 -14.11 15.71
C THR A 166 -5.46 -13.43 15.93
N LEU A 167 -5.06 -13.29 17.19
CA LEU A 167 -3.73 -12.77 17.53
C LEU A 167 -2.61 -13.68 17.02
N GLU A 168 -2.83 -15.00 17.06
CA GLU A 168 -1.89 -15.98 16.52
C GLU A 168 -1.73 -15.84 15.00
N GLU A 169 -2.81 -15.54 14.29
CA GLU A 169 -2.77 -15.32 12.84
C GLU A 169 -2.04 -14.02 12.49
N ARG A 170 -2.09 -12.98 13.34
CA ARG A 170 -1.25 -11.77 13.18
C ARG A 170 0.23 -12.10 13.37
N VAL A 171 0.55 -12.93 14.37
CA VAL A 171 1.92 -13.39 14.63
C VAL A 171 2.43 -14.24 13.47
N ASP A 172 1.66 -15.22 12.98
CA ASP A 172 2.00 -16.02 11.80
C ASP A 172 2.27 -15.15 10.57
N HIS A 173 1.46 -14.12 10.35
CA HIS A 173 1.68 -13.17 9.27
C HIS A 173 3.04 -12.48 9.37
N MET A 174 3.38 -11.97 10.54
CA MET A 174 4.67 -11.32 10.78
C MET A 174 5.83 -12.31 10.63
N LEU A 175 5.70 -13.55 11.11
CA LEU A 175 6.73 -14.58 10.96
C LEU A 175 6.99 -14.93 9.48
N ARG A 176 5.96 -15.02 8.66
CA ARG A 176 6.12 -15.28 7.21
C ARG A 176 6.77 -14.09 6.50
N ALA A 177 6.40 -12.86 6.86
CA ALA A 177 7.05 -11.66 6.35
C ALA A 177 8.54 -11.61 6.76
N ARG A 178 8.83 -11.92 8.03
CA ARG A 178 10.19 -12.03 8.57
C ARG A 178 11.02 -13.05 7.79
N THR A 179 10.47 -14.25 7.59
CA THR A 179 11.15 -15.32 6.86
C THR A 179 11.55 -14.89 5.44
N LEU A 180 10.65 -14.23 4.71
CA LEU A 180 10.98 -13.71 3.39
C LEU A 180 12.00 -12.58 3.45
N GLN A 181 11.95 -11.73 4.48
CA GLN A 181 12.96 -10.69 4.68
C GLN A 181 14.34 -11.27 4.99
N ASP A 182 14.43 -12.32 5.82
CA ASP A 182 15.69 -13.03 6.07
C ASP A 182 16.28 -13.62 4.79
N GLU A 183 15.43 -14.09 3.88
CA GLU A 183 15.85 -14.65 2.59
C GLU A 183 16.32 -13.57 1.60
N THR A 184 15.65 -12.41 1.55
CA THR A 184 15.79 -11.47 0.42
C THR A 184 16.28 -10.08 0.79
N GLY A 185 16.05 -9.64 2.04
CA GLY A 185 16.33 -8.26 2.47
C GLY A 185 15.56 -7.17 1.71
N GLY A 186 14.51 -7.52 0.96
CA GLY A 186 13.88 -6.61 0.01
C GLY A 186 12.74 -5.76 0.56
N PHE A 187 12.13 -6.12 1.70
CA PHE A 187 11.13 -5.28 2.34
C PHE A 187 11.77 -4.05 2.99
N GLN A 188 11.24 -2.87 2.69
CA GLN A 188 11.67 -1.61 3.28
C GLN A 188 10.89 -1.29 4.55
N ALA A 189 9.58 -1.56 4.53
CA ALA A 189 8.69 -1.23 5.63
C ALA A 189 7.59 -2.28 5.81
N PHE A 190 7.22 -2.50 7.07
CA PHE A 190 5.99 -3.15 7.48
C PHE A 190 4.93 -2.09 7.80
N ILE A 191 3.71 -2.27 7.29
CA ILE A 191 2.63 -1.29 7.43
C ILE A 191 1.39 -2.00 8.01
N PRO A 192 1.14 -1.88 9.32
CA PRO A 192 -0.13 -2.29 9.90
C PRO A 192 -1.25 -1.38 9.39
N LEU A 193 -2.29 -1.97 8.83
CA LEU A 193 -3.46 -1.30 8.29
C LEU A 193 -4.68 -1.59 9.16
N ALA A 194 -5.19 -0.60 9.85
CA ALA A 194 -6.39 -0.74 10.67
C ALA A 194 -7.62 -1.00 9.79
N PHE A 195 -8.42 -2.00 10.14
CA PHE A 195 -9.68 -2.27 9.45
C PHE A 195 -10.70 -1.16 9.71
N HIS A 196 -11.32 -0.68 8.64
CA HIS A 196 -12.44 0.27 8.68
C HIS A 196 -13.73 -0.44 8.25
N PRO A 197 -14.76 -0.51 9.10
CA PRO A 197 -15.96 -1.29 8.81
C PRO A 197 -16.98 -0.59 7.90
N GLU A 198 -16.83 0.71 7.65
CA GLU A 198 -17.87 1.49 6.98
C GLU A 198 -17.90 1.23 5.47
N ASN A 199 -19.11 1.27 4.91
CA ASN A 199 -19.38 1.14 3.50
C ASN A 199 -18.92 -0.19 2.86
N ASN A 200 -18.77 -1.28 3.64
CA ASN A 200 -18.37 -2.60 3.15
C ASN A 200 -19.23 -3.73 3.74
N GLN A 201 -18.99 -4.96 3.30
CA GLN A 201 -19.78 -6.12 3.72
C GLN A 201 -19.49 -6.56 5.17
N MET A 202 -18.40 -6.08 5.77
CA MET A 202 -18.01 -6.39 7.16
C MET A 202 -18.44 -5.30 8.17
N ARG A 203 -19.33 -4.40 7.81
CA ARG A 203 -19.79 -3.25 8.60
C ARG A 203 -20.39 -3.56 9.98
N LYS A 204 -20.66 -4.83 10.27
CA LYS A 204 -21.13 -5.28 11.59
C LYS A 204 -20.01 -5.52 12.60
N LEU A 205 -18.76 -5.55 12.14
CA LEU A 205 -17.60 -5.70 13.01
C LEU A 205 -17.20 -4.33 13.57
N PRO A 206 -16.71 -4.27 14.81
CA PRO A 206 -16.15 -3.03 15.35
C PRO A 206 -14.84 -2.68 14.65
N ALA A 207 -14.51 -1.41 14.57
CA ALA A 207 -13.16 -0.97 14.24
C ALA A 207 -12.17 -1.34 15.36
N PRO A 208 -10.89 -1.56 15.06
CA PRO A 208 -9.87 -1.76 16.08
C PRO A 208 -9.74 -0.51 16.97
N THR A 209 -9.43 -0.72 18.23
CA THR A 209 -9.22 0.38 19.18
C THR A 209 -7.81 0.97 19.05
N ALA A 210 -7.60 2.18 19.57
CA ALA A 210 -6.27 2.77 19.67
C ALA A 210 -5.29 1.85 20.44
N ALA A 211 -5.74 1.22 21.54
CA ALA A 211 -4.92 0.28 22.30
C ALA A 211 -4.51 -0.95 21.47
N ASP A 212 -5.41 -1.46 20.63
CA ASP A 212 -5.08 -2.57 19.72
C ASP A 212 -4.07 -2.13 18.65
N THR A 213 -4.27 -0.95 18.07
CA THR A 213 -3.34 -0.34 17.11
C THR A 213 -1.93 -0.19 17.68
N LEU A 214 -1.79 0.39 18.87
CA LEU A 214 -0.50 0.56 19.52
C LEU A 214 0.19 -0.76 19.86
N ARG A 215 -0.60 -1.75 20.31
CA ARG A 215 -0.08 -3.12 20.54
C ARG A 215 0.44 -3.76 19.26
N VAL A 216 -0.26 -3.63 18.15
CA VAL A 216 0.18 -4.17 16.84
C VAL A 216 1.51 -3.55 16.41
N HIS A 217 1.69 -2.23 16.54
CA HIS A 217 2.95 -1.56 16.22
C HIS A 217 4.10 -2.03 17.14
N ALA A 218 3.85 -2.13 18.44
CA ALA A 218 4.87 -2.61 19.40
C ALA A 218 5.31 -4.04 19.11
N VAL A 219 4.35 -4.95 18.87
CA VAL A 219 4.64 -6.34 18.53
C VAL A 219 5.36 -6.43 17.19
N ALA A 220 4.92 -5.65 16.17
CA ALA A 220 5.58 -5.62 14.87
C ALA A 220 7.05 -5.20 15.00
N ARG A 221 7.36 -4.15 15.77
CA ARG A 221 8.76 -3.72 15.98
C ARG A 221 9.61 -4.81 16.66
N LEU A 222 9.06 -5.54 17.64
CA LEU A 222 9.78 -6.61 18.33
C LEU A 222 9.99 -7.85 17.45
N MET A 223 9.01 -8.17 16.59
CA MET A 223 9.04 -9.37 15.76
C MET A 223 9.78 -9.18 14.44
N LEU A 224 9.78 -7.97 13.90
CA LEU A 224 10.32 -7.64 12.58
C LEU A 224 11.59 -6.77 12.71
N ASP A 225 12.52 -7.17 13.58
CA ASP A 225 13.80 -6.48 13.78
C ASP A 225 14.69 -6.48 12.52
N ASN A 226 14.39 -7.35 11.54
CA ASN A 226 15.03 -7.42 10.23
C ASN A 226 14.36 -6.55 9.16
N ILE A 227 13.20 -5.93 9.43
CA ILE A 227 12.57 -4.91 8.58
C ILE A 227 12.83 -3.55 9.23
N GLU A 228 13.54 -2.69 8.49
CA GLU A 228 14.07 -1.44 9.04
C GLU A 228 12.97 -0.52 9.57
N HIS A 229 11.85 -0.39 8.84
CA HIS A 229 10.81 0.58 9.16
C HIS A 229 9.46 -0.07 9.49
N VAL A 230 8.82 0.45 10.57
CA VAL A 230 7.42 0.16 10.90
C VAL A 230 6.62 1.46 10.74
N LYS A 231 5.69 1.46 9.82
CA LYS A 231 4.97 2.65 9.41
C LYS A 231 3.64 2.79 10.17
N ALA A 232 3.42 3.94 10.80
CA ALA A 232 2.09 4.34 11.28
C ALA A 232 1.39 5.16 10.20
N PHE A 233 0.56 4.50 9.39
CA PHE A 233 -0.18 5.15 8.31
C PHE A 233 -1.32 6.00 8.89
N TRP A 234 -1.07 7.30 9.05
CA TRP A 234 -1.97 8.22 9.77
C TRP A 234 -3.39 8.29 9.20
N ILE A 235 -3.59 8.04 7.90
CA ILE A 235 -4.93 8.00 7.31
C ILE A 235 -5.75 6.82 7.86
N ALA A 236 -5.11 5.66 8.03
CA ALA A 236 -5.79 4.46 8.54
C ALA A 236 -5.99 4.48 10.06
N THR A 237 -5.08 5.08 10.81
CA THR A 237 -5.06 5.01 12.28
C THR A 237 -5.62 6.24 12.98
N GLY A 238 -5.74 7.36 12.26
CA GLY A 238 -5.95 8.68 12.85
C GLY A 238 -4.64 9.34 13.26
N ILE A 239 -4.60 10.67 13.23
CA ILE A 239 -3.37 11.47 13.44
C ILE A 239 -2.81 11.25 14.85
N GLU A 240 -3.68 11.31 15.87
CA GLU A 240 -3.28 11.20 17.28
C GLU A 240 -2.72 9.81 17.61
N VAL A 241 -3.33 8.76 17.04
CA VAL A 241 -2.85 7.38 17.24
C VAL A 241 -1.56 7.15 16.47
N ALA A 242 -1.44 7.68 15.24
CA ALA A 242 -0.19 7.60 14.48
C ALA A 242 0.97 8.30 15.18
N GLN A 243 0.75 9.51 15.73
CA GLN A 243 1.74 10.21 16.54
C GLN A 243 2.15 9.39 17.78
N THR A 244 1.16 8.84 18.50
CA THR A 244 1.42 8.03 19.69
C THR A 244 2.19 6.75 19.35
N ALA A 245 1.96 6.15 18.17
CA ALA A 245 2.65 4.95 17.71
C ALA A 245 4.17 5.15 17.54
N LEU A 246 4.66 6.38 17.43
CA LEU A 246 6.09 6.70 17.46
C LEU A 246 6.78 6.32 18.80
N TRP A 247 6.01 6.13 19.87
CA TRP A 247 6.47 5.60 21.14
C TRP A 247 6.28 4.09 21.27
N PHE A 248 5.57 3.50 20.31
CA PHE A 248 5.24 2.06 20.27
C PHE A 248 5.90 1.33 19.10
N GLY A 249 7.04 1.81 18.63
CA GLY A 249 7.86 1.11 17.64
C GLY A 249 7.69 1.59 16.20
N ALA A 250 6.74 2.46 15.89
CA ALA A 250 6.70 3.13 14.59
C ALA A 250 7.84 4.15 14.48
N ASP A 251 8.37 4.31 13.27
CA ASP A 251 9.42 5.28 12.95
C ASP A 251 9.11 6.06 11.64
N ASP A 252 7.94 5.86 11.04
CA ASP A 252 7.52 6.50 9.80
C ASP A 252 6.02 6.84 9.82
N LEU A 253 5.64 8.09 9.51
CA LEU A 253 4.26 8.55 9.43
C LEU A 253 3.69 8.56 8.00
N ASP A 254 4.34 7.92 7.03
CA ASP A 254 4.00 7.78 5.60
C ASP A 254 4.23 9.05 4.75
N GLY A 255 4.15 10.24 5.25
CA GLY A 255 4.34 11.48 4.51
C GLY A 255 3.04 12.24 4.22
N THR A 256 3.13 13.25 3.34
CA THR A 256 2.07 14.25 3.13
C THR A 256 0.79 13.68 2.54
N VAL A 257 0.87 12.62 1.78
CA VAL A 257 -0.20 11.91 1.05
C VAL A 257 -1.21 12.88 0.42
N GLN A 258 -1.56 12.66 -0.82
CA GLN A 258 -2.61 13.42 -1.52
C GLN A 258 -3.49 12.46 -2.29
N GLU A 259 -4.78 12.76 -2.39
CA GLU A 259 -5.78 12.00 -3.16
C GLU A 259 -5.90 10.52 -2.72
N GLU A 260 -5.82 10.22 -1.43
CA GLU A 260 -6.10 8.88 -0.92
C GLU A 260 -7.63 8.66 -0.90
N LYS A 261 -8.11 7.64 -1.63
CA LYS A 261 -9.55 7.37 -1.74
C LYS A 261 -9.98 6.10 -1.00
N ILE A 262 -9.09 5.12 -0.88
CA ILE A 262 -9.45 3.76 -0.43
C ILE A 262 -9.94 3.80 1.02
N TYR A 263 -9.20 4.47 1.90
CA TYR A 263 -9.57 4.60 3.31
C TYR A 263 -10.70 5.61 3.54
N HIS A 264 -10.71 6.73 2.80
CA HIS A 264 -11.81 7.70 2.91
C HIS A 264 -13.15 7.10 2.46
N MET A 265 -13.18 6.27 1.43
CA MET A 265 -14.39 5.52 1.05
C MET A 265 -14.80 4.47 2.09
N ALA A 266 -13.87 3.98 2.91
CA ALA A 266 -14.14 3.08 4.02
C ALA A 266 -14.45 3.83 5.33
N GLY A 267 -14.64 5.15 5.29
CA GLY A 267 -15.09 5.95 6.43
C GLY A 267 -13.98 6.62 7.23
N ALA A 268 -12.74 6.67 6.74
CA ALA A 268 -11.70 7.45 7.41
C ALA A 268 -12.07 8.94 7.43
N SER A 269 -11.99 9.56 8.61
CA SER A 269 -12.33 10.96 8.86
C SER A 269 -11.10 11.89 8.91
N THR A 270 -9.93 11.37 8.60
CA THR A 270 -8.69 12.15 8.54
C THR A 270 -8.72 13.14 7.37
N PRO A 271 -7.92 14.23 7.41
CA PRO A 271 -7.81 15.14 6.28
C PRO A 271 -7.26 14.43 5.04
N GLU A 272 -7.54 14.97 3.85
CA GLU A 272 -7.06 14.38 2.58
C GLU A 272 -5.55 14.51 2.39
N SER A 273 -4.91 15.44 3.12
CA SER A 273 -3.45 15.65 3.10
C SER A 273 -2.99 16.35 4.36
N MET A 274 -1.70 16.19 4.68
CA MET A 274 -0.98 17.01 5.66
C MET A 274 0.21 17.67 4.98
N THR A 275 0.62 18.83 5.48
CA THR A 275 1.85 19.47 5.02
C THR A 275 3.09 18.84 5.69
N THR A 276 4.26 19.02 5.09
CA THR A 276 5.55 18.63 5.72
C THR A 276 5.72 19.31 7.09
N ALA A 277 5.25 20.56 7.23
CA ALA A 277 5.30 21.30 8.50
C ALA A 277 4.41 20.63 9.57
N ASP A 278 3.20 20.22 9.23
CA ASP A 278 2.29 19.53 10.15
C ASP A 278 2.89 18.21 10.65
N ILE A 279 3.41 17.39 9.72
CA ILE A 279 4.03 16.11 10.06
C ILE A 279 5.27 16.32 10.93
N SER A 280 6.12 17.30 10.59
CA SER A 280 7.31 17.64 11.38
C SER A 280 6.93 18.12 12.77
N HIS A 281 5.85 18.91 12.90
CA HIS A 281 5.33 19.33 14.20
C HIS A 281 4.88 18.13 15.04
N LEU A 282 4.12 17.19 14.47
CA LEU A 282 3.68 15.97 15.15
C LEU A 282 4.85 15.13 15.66
N ILE A 283 5.89 14.97 14.83
CA ILE A 283 7.09 14.20 15.18
C ILE A 283 7.86 14.87 16.32
N ARG A 284 8.08 16.22 16.25
CA ARG A 284 8.75 16.97 17.33
C ARG A 284 7.94 16.94 18.62
N ALA A 285 6.62 17.09 18.57
CA ALA A 285 5.74 17.00 19.73
C ALA A 285 5.79 15.62 20.39
N ALA A 286 6.07 14.56 19.61
CA ALA A 286 6.35 13.21 20.13
C ALA A 286 7.81 13.06 20.63
N GLN A 287 8.59 14.13 20.74
CA GLN A 287 10.01 14.12 21.17
C GLN A 287 10.89 13.22 20.25
N ARG A 288 10.61 13.26 18.94
CA ARG A 288 11.39 12.61 17.90
C ARG A 288 11.94 13.65 16.93
N GLN A 289 13.04 13.33 16.26
CA GLN A 289 13.61 14.17 15.21
C GLN A 289 12.94 13.87 13.87
N PRO A 290 12.32 14.85 13.20
CA PRO A 290 11.77 14.65 11.86
C PRO A 290 12.90 14.58 10.83
N ILE A 291 12.83 13.58 9.96
CA ILE A 291 13.71 13.41 8.82
C ILE A 291 12.82 13.22 7.59
N GLU A 292 12.97 14.08 6.58
CA GLU A 292 12.28 13.90 5.30
C GLU A 292 13.06 12.90 4.44
N ARG A 293 12.35 11.91 3.95
CA ARG A 293 12.91 10.81 3.14
C ARG A 293 12.17 10.63 1.82
N ASP A 294 12.84 10.07 0.84
CA ASP A 294 12.20 9.59 -0.39
C ASP A 294 11.56 8.20 -0.21
N THR A 295 11.02 7.64 -1.30
CA THR A 295 10.41 6.31 -1.33
C THR A 295 11.36 5.17 -0.95
N LEU A 296 12.65 5.33 -1.21
CA LEU A 296 13.69 4.33 -0.92
C LEU A 296 14.40 4.62 0.42
N TYR A 297 13.79 5.45 1.26
CA TYR A 297 14.31 5.86 2.59
C TYR A 297 15.64 6.62 2.55
N LYS A 298 15.99 7.22 1.40
CA LYS A 298 17.12 8.16 1.33
C LYS A 298 16.69 9.50 1.90
N VAL A 299 17.51 10.07 2.74
CA VAL A 299 17.28 11.39 3.32
C VAL A 299 17.23 12.44 2.21
N VAL A 300 16.14 13.20 2.15
CA VAL A 300 15.92 14.32 1.22
C VAL A 300 16.32 15.63 1.89
N SER A 301 15.88 15.84 3.12
CA SER A 301 16.27 16.97 3.96
C SER A 301 16.24 16.61 5.44
N GLU A 302 17.20 17.12 6.20
CA GLU A 302 17.12 17.13 7.65
C GLU A 302 16.40 18.42 8.05
N SER A 303 15.20 18.29 8.62
CA SER A 303 14.47 19.46 9.11
C SER A 303 15.18 19.99 10.35
N ALA A 304 15.75 21.18 10.25
CA ALA A 304 16.40 21.90 11.34
C ALA A 304 15.45 22.16 12.52
#